data_0255e719577fb7ad45e8de238a79f748
#
_entry.id   0255e719577fb7ad45e8de238a79f748
#
_cell.length_a   1.000
_cell.length_b   1.000
_cell.length_c   1.000
_cell.angle_alpha   90.00
_cell.angle_beta   90.00
_cell.angle_gamma   90.00
#
_symmetry.space_group_name_H-M   'P 1'
#
loop_
_entity.id
_entity.type
_entity.pdbx_description
1 polymer ?
#
loop_
_entity_poly.entity_id
_entity_poly.type
_entity_poly.pdbx_seq_one_letter_code
_entity_poly.pdbx_strand_id
1 'polypeptide(L)'
;MDPEVVVKQFRSTDAHQMWMAAWSILQCNDADKVKTLKPYLPEFRKICHEINMGGAFRSNNESAELSFICVENAFRGICRCKIYSQQNILDPRRETDQGFITILWSELLKEKYEEHFRVQCKRCDDILNVREIAGGHVPWFVWRAA
;
A
#
# COMPACT_ATOMS: atom_id res chain seq x y z
N MET A 1 5.62 7.07 11.01
CA MET A 1 5.90 5.66 11.39
C MET A 1 7.09 5.62 12.34
N ASP A 2 6.96 4.92 13.43
CA ASP A 2 8.03 4.57 14.34
C ASP A 2 8.36 3.08 14.15
N PRO A 3 9.58 2.71 13.71
CA PRO A 3 9.96 1.32 13.49
C PRO A 3 9.85 0.42 14.72
N GLU A 4 10.16 0.94 15.91
CA GLU A 4 10.07 0.16 17.16
C GLU A 4 8.61 -0.18 17.48
N VAL A 5 7.69 0.75 17.26
CA VAL A 5 6.25 0.52 17.44
C VAL A 5 5.76 -0.54 16.45
N VAL A 6 6.16 -0.48 15.19
CA VAL A 6 5.82 -1.47 14.15
C VAL A 6 6.29 -2.86 14.55
N VAL A 7 7.54 -3.00 15.00
CA VAL A 7 8.08 -4.29 15.47
C VAL A 7 7.26 -4.83 16.65
N LYS A 8 6.97 -3.99 17.64
CA LYS A 8 6.15 -4.37 18.79
C LYS A 8 4.74 -4.81 18.37
N GLN A 9 4.12 -4.11 17.43
CA GLN A 9 2.77 -4.42 16.95
C GLN A 9 2.71 -5.77 16.23
N PHE A 10 3.68 -6.11 15.36
CA PHE A 10 3.73 -7.43 14.74
C PHE A 10 3.99 -8.53 15.78
N ARG A 11 4.88 -8.32 16.74
CA ARG A 11 5.19 -9.28 17.80
C ARG A 11 4.04 -9.50 18.79
N SER A 12 3.08 -8.57 18.87
CA SER A 12 1.90 -8.71 19.71
C SER A 12 1.02 -9.91 19.33
N THR A 13 1.09 -10.38 18.09
CA THR A 13 0.21 -11.40 17.50
C THR A 13 -1.28 -11.06 17.53
N ASP A 14 -1.61 -9.82 17.86
CA ASP A 14 -2.97 -9.28 17.79
C ASP A 14 -3.28 -8.80 16.36
N ALA A 15 -4.33 -9.35 15.76
CA ALA A 15 -4.69 -9.09 14.37
C ALA A 15 -4.88 -7.59 14.07
N HIS A 16 -5.49 -6.83 14.98
CA HIS A 16 -5.69 -5.38 14.80
C HIS A 16 -4.38 -4.61 14.88
N GLN A 17 -3.52 -4.93 15.84
CA GLN A 17 -2.20 -4.31 15.99
C GLN A 17 -1.33 -4.58 14.75
N MET A 18 -1.33 -5.81 14.26
CA MET A 18 -0.60 -6.20 13.04
C MET A 18 -1.12 -5.46 11.80
N TRP A 19 -2.44 -5.29 11.68
CA TRP A 19 -3.06 -4.51 10.62
C TRP A 19 -2.63 -3.03 10.69
N MET A 20 -2.63 -2.42 11.88
CA MET A 20 -2.15 -1.05 12.09
C MET A 20 -0.68 -0.91 11.69
N ALA A 21 0.18 -1.88 12.04
CA ALA A 21 1.58 -1.89 11.67
C ALA A 21 1.77 -1.94 10.14
N ALA A 22 1.05 -2.82 9.45
CA ALA A 22 1.09 -2.94 8.00
C ALA A 22 0.72 -1.61 7.31
N TRP A 23 -0.37 -0.98 7.75
CA TRP A 23 -0.78 0.30 7.20
C TRP A 23 0.15 1.46 7.57
N SER A 24 0.78 1.44 8.74
CA SER A 24 1.84 2.40 9.08
C SER A 24 3.01 2.34 8.08
N ILE A 25 3.40 1.16 7.65
CA ILE A 25 4.42 0.98 6.62
C ILE A 25 3.92 1.50 5.27
N LEU A 26 2.71 1.10 4.85
CA LEU A 26 2.13 1.49 3.56
C LEU A 26 1.94 3.01 3.44
N GLN A 27 1.68 3.69 4.53
CA GLN A 27 1.45 5.14 4.58
C GLN A 27 2.72 5.95 4.83
N CYS A 28 3.85 5.32 5.15
CA CYS A 28 5.08 6.02 5.44
C CYS A 28 5.78 6.52 4.17
N ASN A 29 5.91 7.84 4.06
CA ASN A 29 6.60 8.50 2.93
C ASN A 29 8.12 8.67 3.17
N ASP A 30 8.66 8.11 4.23
CA ASP A 30 10.09 8.12 4.55
C ASP A 30 10.70 6.74 4.26
N ALA A 31 11.28 6.59 3.07
CA ALA A 31 11.89 5.34 2.65
C ALA A 31 13.08 4.91 3.55
N ASP A 32 13.78 5.86 4.16
CA ASP A 32 14.90 5.55 5.06
C ASP A 32 14.41 4.90 6.35
N LYS A 33 13.28 5.33 6.88
CA LYS A 33 12.62 4.65 8.01
C LYS A 33 12.08 3.27 7.60
N VAL A 34 11.39 3.19 6.46
CA VAL A 34 10.79 1.93 5.97
C VAL A 34 11.86 0.85 5.80
N LYS A 35 13.00 1.17 5.18
CA LYS A 35 14.08 0.18 4.94
C LYS A 35 14.70 -0.39 6.22
N THR A 36 14.62 0.32 7.36
CA THR A 36 15.14 -0.18 8.64
C THR A 36 14.43 -1.44 9.13
N LEU A 37 13.23 -1.70 8.64
CA LEU A 37 12.45 -2.91 8.98
C LEU A 37 12.91 -4.18 8.24
N LYS A 38 13.80 -4.05 7.26
CA LYS A 38 14.27 -5.20 6.44
C LYS A 38 14.74 -6.41 7.27
N PRO A 39 15.52 -6.26 8.36
CA PRO A 39 15.98 -7.39 9.17
C PRO A 39 14.86 -8.18 9.85
N TYR A 40 13.69 -7.55 10.06
CA TYR A 40 12.56 -8.17 10.76
C TYR A 40 11.60 -8.92 9.82
N LEU A 41 11.73 -8.77 8.51
CA LEU A 41 10.78 -9.36 7.55
C LEU A 41 10.63 -10.88 7.66
N PRO A 42 11.68 -11.68 7.86
CA PRO A 42 11.50 -13.13 8.04
C PRO A 42 10.63 -13.47 9.25
N GLU A 43 10.81 -12.75 10.38
CA GLU A 43 10.00 -12.89 11.58
C GLU A 43 8.54 -12.47 11.32
N PHE A 44 8.32 -11.32 10.69
CA PHE A 44 6.98 -10.81 10.39
C PHE A 44 6.21 -11.74 9.46
N ARG A 45 6.85 -12.26 8.41
CA ARG A 45 6.23 -13.23 7.50
C ARG A 45 5.86 -14.52 8.20
N LYS A 46 6.70 -15.02 9.10
CA LYS A 46 6.40 -16.19 9.91
C LYS A 46 5.17 -15.96 10.78
N ILE A 47 5.11 -14.84 11.49
CA ILE A 47 3.96 -14.47 12.33
C ILE A 47 2.68 -14.38 11.49
N CYS A 48 2.72 -13.67 10.36
CA CYS A 48 1.57 -13.50 9.47
C CYS A 48 1.13 -14.81 8.81
N HIS A 49 2.03 -15.78 8.65
CA HIS A 49 1.67 -17.10 8.13
C HIS A 49 0.85 -17.91 9.16
N GLU A 50 1.11 -17.71 10.44
CA GLU A 50 0.45 -18.42 11.54
C GLU A 50 -0.84 -17.73 12.03
N ILE A 51 -1.01 -16.43 11.74
CA ILE A 51 -2.13 -15.62 12.23
C ILE A 51 -3.05 -15.21 11.07
N ASN A 52 -4.33 -15.55 11.18
CA ASN A 52 -5.36 -14.98 10.31
C ASN A 52 -5.71 -13.58 10.81
N MET A 53 -5.31 -12.55 10.07
CA MET A 53 -5.56 -11.15 10.43
C MET A 53 -6.99 -10.69 10.10
N GLY A 54 -7.83 -11.57 9.54
CA GLY A 54 -9.20 -11.23 9.17
C GLY A 54 -9.31 -10.43 7.87
N GLY A 55 -10.38 -9.66 7.76
CA GLY A 55 -10.75 -8.87 6.57
C GLY A 55 -12.07 -9.36 5.97
N ALA A 56 -13.06 -8.44 5.85
CA ALA A 56 -14.41 -8.80 5.40
C ALA A 56 -14.50 -9.01 3.88
N PHE A 57 -13.84 -8.15 3.09
CA PHE A 57 -13.88 -8.19 1.62
C PHE A 57 -12.52 -8.52 1.00
N ARG A 58 -11.48 -8.43 1.81
CA ARG A 58 -10.10 -8.66 1.43
C ARG A 58 -9.31 -9.09 2.65
N SER A 59 -8.39 -10.04 2.45
CA SER A 59 -7.51 -10.51 3.53
C SER A 59 -6.56 -9.39 4.00
N ASN A 60 -6.55 -9.12 5.31
CA ASN A 60 -5.59 -8.20 5.90
C ASN A 60 -4.15 -8.74 5.83
N ASN A 61 -3.97 -10.07 5.68
CA ASN A 61 -2.67 -10.68 5.44
C ASN A 61 -2.06 -10.25 4.09
N GLU A 62 -2.89 -10.02 3.07
CA GLU A 62 -2.43 -9.48 1.77
C GLU A 62 -1.91 -8.04 1.92
N SER A 63 -2.56 -7.22 2.74
CA SER A 63 -2.08 -5.87 3.05
C SER A 63 -0.75 -5.90 3.80
N ALA A 64 -0.58 -6.86 4.72
CA ALA A 64 0.69 -7.07 5.42
C ALA A 64 1.80 -7.46 4.44
N GLU A 65 1.55 -8.42 3.54
CA GLU A 65 2.55 -8.83 2.54
C GLU A 65 2.91 -7.66 1.59
N LEU A 66 1.93 -6.85 1.17
CA LEU A 66 2.19 -5.66 0.38
C LEU A 66 3.11 -4.67 1.13
N SER A 67 2.91 -4.51 2.45
CA SER A 67 3.78 -3.67 3.28
C SER A 67 5.21 -4.21 3.33
N PHE A 68 5.40 -5.53 3.38
CA PHE A 68 6.73 -6.16 3.36
C PHE A 68 7.43 -5.95 2.01
N ILE A 69 6.70 -6.01 0.91
CA ILE A 69 7.22 -5.67 -0.43
C ILE A 69 7.68 -4.20 -0.46
N CYS A 70 6.94 -3.29 0.18
CA CYS A 70 7.37 -1.90 0.33
C CYS A 70 8.72 -1.79 1.06
N VAL A 71 8.92 -2.54 2.14
CA VAL A 71 10.19 -2.57 2.88
C VAL A 71 11.33 -3.10 2.01
N GLU A 72 11.12 -4.20 1.29
CA GLU A 72 12.11 -4.76 0.37
C GLU A 72 12.48 -3.79 -0.74
N ASN A 73 11.48 -3.14 -1.36
CA ASN A 73 11.71 -2.14 -2.39
C ASN A 73 12.51 -0.94 -1.85
N ALA A 74 12.14 -0.43 -0.67
CA ALA A 74 12.87 0.66 -0.03
C ALA A 74 14.34 0.28 0.25
N PHE A 75 14.59 -0.92 0.76
CA PHE A 75 15.94 -1.44 1.01
C PHE A 75 16.76 -1.56 -0.27
N ARG A 76 16.15 -1.95 -1.39
CA ARG A 76 16.77 -2.09 -2.70
C ARG A 76 16.86 -0.79 -3.50
N GLY A 77 16.35 0.33 -2.97
CA GLY A 77 16.29 1.60 -3.69
C GLY A 77 15.26 1.65 -4.83
N ILE A 78 14.33 0.69 -4.86
CA ILE A 78 13.24 0.64 -5.84
C ILE A 78 12.14 1.60 -5.42
N CYS A 79 11.63 2.39 -6.37
CA CYS A 79 10.55 3.33 -6.08
C CYS A 79 9.29 2.59 -5.61
N ARG A 80 8.64 3.13 -4.57
CA ARG A 80 7.38 2.59 -4.02
C ARG A 80 6.29 2.47 -5.09
N CYS A 81 6.25 3.34 -6.10
CA CYS A 81 5.23 3.28 -7.14
C CYS A 81 5.20 1.95 -7.92
N LYS A 82 6.27 1.15 -7.83
CA LYS A 82 6.31 -0.19 -8.45
C LYS A 82 5.36 -1.20 -7.79
N ILE A 83 4.84 -0.91 -6.58
CA ILE A 83 3.81 -1.76 -5.96
C ILE A 83 2.43 -1.54 -6.56
N TYR A 84 2.17 -0.40 -7.18
CA TYR A 84 0.82 -0.04 -7.60
C TYR A 84 0.19 -1.04 -8.58
N SER A 85 0.96 -1.59 -9.50
CA SER A 85 0.48 -2.60 -10.45
C SER A 85 0.25 -4.00 -9.84
N GLN A 86 0.68 -4.21 -8.61
CA GLN A 86 0.61 -5.51 -7.92
C GLN A 86 -0.59 -5.62 -6.96
N GLN A 87 -1.40 -4.58 -6.87
CA GLN A 87 -2.48 -4.48 -5.92
C GLN A 87 -3.64 -3.65 -6.49
N ASN A 88 -4.76 -3.60 -5.78
CA ASN A 88 -5.97 -2.86 -6.20
C ASN A 88 -6.65 -2.12 -5.03
N ILE A 89 -5.93 -1.92 -3.92
CA ILE A 89 -6.47 -1.32 -2.68
C ILE A 89 -6.05 0.12 -2.46
N LEU A 90 -4.98 0.56 -3.11
CA LEU A 90 -4.44 1.90 -2.87
C LEU A 90 -5.22 2.92 -3.70
N ASP A 91 -5.97 3.78 -3.00
CA ASP A 91 -6.76 4.86 -3.58
C ASP A 91 -5.85 6.02 -4.00
N PRO A 92 -5.88 6.47 -5.26
CA PRO A 92 -5.05 7.58 -5.72
C PRO A 92 -5.27 8.88 -4.95
N ARG A 93 -6.45 9.11 -4.40
CA ARG A 93 -6.74 10.30 -3.58
C ARG A 93 -5.96 10.24 -2.26
N ARG A 94 -5.99 9.10 -1.58
CA ARG A 94 -5.22 8.88 -0.33
C ARG A 94 -3.71 8.91 -0.57
N GLU A 95 -3.24 8.32 -1.68
CA GLU A 95 -1.83 8.37 -2.07
C GLU A 95 -1.37 9.82 -2.34
N THR A 96 -2.27 10.67 -2.87
CA THR A 96 -2.02 12.10 -3.04
C THR A 96 -1.94 12.82 -1.70
N ASP A 97 -2.88 12.57 -0.79
CA ASP A 97 -2.91 13.18 0.55
C ASP A 97 -1.67 12.82 1.37
N GLN A 98 -1.16 11.61 1.17
CA GLN A 98 0.07 11.13 1.83
C GLN A 98 1.36 11.58 1.15
N GLY A 99 1.26 12.27 0.01
CA GLY A 99 2.38 12.87 -0.68
C GLY A 99 3.19 11.93 -1.58
N PHE A 100 2.66 10.76 -1.96
CA PHE A 100 3.34 9.82 -2.85
C PHE A 100 3.22 10.18 -4.33
N ILE A 101 2.07 10.72 -4.72
CA ILE A 101 1.75 11.06 -6.09
C ILE A 101 1.11 12.45 -6.19
N THR A 102 0.99 12.93 -7.43
CA THR A 102 0.18 14.09 -7.79
C THR A 102 -0.85 13.63 -8.81
N ILE A 103 -2.14 13.95 -8.59
CA ILE A 103 -3.17 13.76 -9.61
C ILE A 103 -3.01 14.87 -10.64
N LEU A 104 -2.68 14.50 -11.88
CA LEU A 104 -2.55 15.42 -13.00
C LEU A 104 -3.90 15.71 -13.67
N TRP A 105 -4.76 14.71 -13.66
CA TRP A 105 -6.06 14.74 -14.29
C TRP A 105 -6.98 13.66 -13.70
N SER A 106 -8.28 13.94 -13.65
CA SER A 106 -9.29 12.91 -13.35
C SER A 106 -10.59 13.17 -14.14
N GLU A 107 -11.31 12.10 -14.44
CA GLU A 107 -12.60 12.13 -15.12
C GLU A 107 -13.54 11.08 -14.52
N LEU A 108 -14.73 11.53 -14.13
CA LEU A 108 -15.80 10.65 -13.68
C LEU A 108 -16.69 10.25 -14.87
N LEU A 109 -16.67 8.96 -15.19
CA LEU A 109 -17.54 8.36 -16.20
C LEU A 109 -18.86 7.90 -15.54
N LYS A 110 -19.82 8.81 -15.42
CA LYS A 110 -21.06 8.60 -14.66
C LYS A 110 -21.86 7.37 -15.13
N GLU A 111 -21.87 7.09 -16.43
CA GLU A 111 -22.60 5.96 -17.00
C GLU A 111 -22.03 4.59 -16.59
N LYS A 112 -20.76 4.55 -16.24
CA LYS A 112 -20.04 3.32 -15.82
C LYS A 112 -19.76 3.26 -14.34
N TYR A 113 -20.06 4.31 -13.59
CA TYR A 113 -19.64 4.46 -12.19
C TYR A 113 -18.14 4.25 -11.99
N GLU A 114 -17.33 4.73 -12.96
CA GLU A 114 -15.88 4.63 -12.95
C GLU A 114 -15.27 6.03 -12.89
N GLU A 115 -14.21 6.19 -12.12
CA GLU A 115 -13.36 7.38 -12.17
C GLU A 115 -11.97 6.99 -12.68
N HIS A 116 -11.48 7.77 -13.63
CA HIS A 116 -10.17 7.58 -14.23
C HIS A 116 -9.24 8.69 -13.78
N PHE A 117 -8.00 8.33 -13.47
CA PHE A 117 -6.98 9.27 -13.03
C PHE A 117 -5.73 9.11 -13.87
N ARG A 118 -5.04 10.22 -14.10
CA ARG A 118 -3.67 10.24 -14.55
C ARG A 118 -2.85 10.87 -13.43
N VAL A 119 -1.85 10.16 -12.97
CA VAL A 119 -1.07 10.57 -11.80
C VAL A 119 0.42 10.51 -12.09
N GLN A 120 1.19 11.30 -11.34
CA GLN A 120 2.64 11.30 -11.40
C GLN A 120 3.23 10.93 -10.04
N CYS A 121 4.16 9.99 -10.04
CA CYS A 121 4.93 9.66 -8.85
C CYS A 121 5.86 10.81 -8.46
N LYS A 122 5.78 11.29 -7.22
CA LYS A 122 6.63 12.40 -6.74
C LYS A 122 8.10 12.03 -6.57
N ARG A 123 8.44 10.73 -6.56
CA ARG A 123 9.82 10.27 -6.33
C ARG A 123 10.60 9.99 -7.61
N CYS A 124 9.97 9.40 -8.62
CA CYS A 124 10.64 8.99 -9.86
C CYS A 124 10.01 9.59 -11.12
N ASP A 125 9.00 10.46 -10.97
CA ASP A 125 8.27 11.13 -12.04
C ASP A 125 7.52 10.21 -13.02
N ASP A 126 7.48 8.90 -12.76
CA ASP A 126 6.69 7.96 -13.58
C ASP A 126 5.22 8.39 -13.62
N ILE A 127 4.66 8.35 -14.83
CA ILE A 127 3.24 8.60 -15.05
C ILE A 127 2.47 7.28 -15.05
N LEU A 128 1.35 7.27 -14.34
CA LEU A 128 0.48 6.11 -14.19
C LEU A 128 -0.96 6.49 -14.54
N ASN A 129 -1.68 5.57 -15.12
CA ASN A 129 -3.13 5.65 -15.27
C ASN A 129 -3.80 4.76 -14.23
N VAL A 130 -4.84 5.28 -13.59
CA VAL A 130 -5.61 4.55 -12.57
C VAL A 130 -7.07 4.55 -12.97
N ARG A 131 -7.70 3.40 -12.87
CA ARG A 131 -9.13 3.25 -13.05
C ARG A 131 -9.75 2.75 -11.76
N GLU A 132 -10.67 3.55 -11.19
CA GLU A 132 -11.54 3.10 -10.11
C GLU A 132 -12.71 2.32 -10.70
N ILE A 133 -12.90 1.11 -10.22
CA ILE A 133 -14.04 0.27 -10.59
C ILE A 133 -14.95 0.17 -9.38
N ALA A 134 -16.21 0.58 -9.53
CA ALA A 134 -17.23 0.40 -8.52
C ALA A 134 -17.58 -1.09 -8.42
N GLY A 135 -16.93 -1.80 -7.50
CA GLY A 135 -17.14 -3.21 -7.25
C GLY A 135 -17.99 -3.45 -6.01
N GLY A 136 -19.30 -3.30 -6.09
CA GLY A 136 -20.20 -3.66 -4.99
C GLY A 136 -19.95 -2.84 -3.71
N HIS A 137 -19.30 -3.42 -2.69
CA HIS A 137 -19.16 -2.79 -1.37
C HIS A 137 -17.89 -1.94 -1.19
N VAL A 138 -16.85 -2.17 -1.98
CA VAL A 138 -15.58 -1.42 -1.92
C VAL A 138 -15.07 -1.13 -3.32
N PRO A 139 -14.49 0.07 -3.54
CA PRO A 139 -13.89 0.40 -4.82
C PRO A 139 -12.59 -0.39 -5.02
N TRP A 140 -12.28 -0.69 -6.27
CA TRP A 140 -11.06 -1.33 -6.71
C TRP A 140 -10.30 -0.39 -7.63
N PHE A 141 -9.00 -0.36 -7.50
CA PHE A 141 -8.15 0.54 -8.28
C PHE A 141 -7.19 -0.26 -9.16
N VAL A 142 -7.32 -0.10 -10.47
CA VAL A 142 -6.42 -0.73 -11.44
C VAL A 142 -5.39 0.30 -11.87
N TRP A 143 -4.14 0.07 -11.50
CA TRP A 143 -3.01 0.92 -11.81
C TRP A 143 -2.19 0.35 -12.96
N ARG A 144 -1.83 1.18 -13.93
CA ARG A 144 -1.03 0.79 -15.09
C ARG A 144 -0.03 1.90 -15.44
N ALA A 145 1.13 1.51 -15.95
CA ALA A 145 2.04 2.46 -16.57
C ALA A 145 1.32 3.18 -17.73
N ALA A 146 1.55 4.48 -17.81
CA ALA A 146 0.98 5.30 -18.87
C ALA A 146 1.72 5.10 -20.19
#